data_4884be71fa8d0f260efd5195f8b21e88
#
_entry.id   4884be71fa8d0f260efd5195f8b21e88
#
_cell.length_a   1.000
_cell.length_b   1.000
_cell.length_c   1.000
_cell.angle_alpha   90.00
_cell.angle_beta   90.00
_cell.angle_gamma   90.00
#
_symmetry.space_group_name_H-M   'P 1'
#
loop_
_entity.id
_entity.type
_entity.pdbx_description
1 polymer ?
#
loop_
_entity_poly.entity_id
_entity_poly.type
_entity_poly.pdbx_seq_one_letter_code
_entity_poly.pdbx_strand_id
1 'polypeptide(L)'
;MEIDKASYYPTSPLDEEPPEYSSSPEQSEKSDRSDRSDKSDMSGKSEKSIRRQMPDPATDEYEFDDPAPKAAPPETGMAITRFSNILSWVLVPLMMPVYGTMLAFGLSVLKYTPLSTRLIFTLIVACFNMAVPAAMVLLLKKLGFVNDLGLNGRRERLIPYIISILCLGGTAWFMAYKHAPMWLVMFYAGGAAAGVVECIINLRWKISVHSAGISGIVALIMRIILDGYPSDAALAWLIISILLAGLLGTARVWLRRHTVWQVLAGYVVGFCSIFFITMIQ
;
A
#
# COMPACT_ATOMS: atom_id res chain seq x y z
N MET A 1 33.28 -50.58 -9.23
CA MET A 1 34.09 -49.44 -8.83
C MET A 1 33.17 -48.57 -7.96
N GLU A 2 33.10 -48.95 -6.68
CA GLU A 2 32.33 -48.29 -5.63
C GLU A 2 33.01 -46.96 -5.28
N ILE A 3 32.27 -45.88 -5.27
CA ILE A 3 32.72 -44.63 -4.70
C ILE A 3 31.83 -44.29 -3.49
N ASP A 4 32.51 -44.33 -2.39
CA ASP A 4 32.15 -44.07 -1.00
C ASP A 4 31.37 -42.76 -0.78
N LYS A 5 30.21 -42.88 -0.17
CA LYS A 5 29.42 -41.76 0.34
C LYS A 5 29.55 -41.69 1.85
N ALA A 6 30.58 -41.02 2.32
CA ALA A 6 30.60 -40.61 3.72
C ALA A 6 31.25 -39.24 3.87
N SER A 7 30.64 -38.43 4.73
CA SER A 7 31.21 -37.22 5.31
C SER A 7 30.97 -35.88 4.60
N TYR A 8 29.86 -35.25 4.92
CA TYR A 8 29.88 -33.80 5.22
C TYR A 8 28.59 -33.40 6.01
N TYR A 9 28.64 -33.51 7.32
CA TYR A 9 27.77 -32.75 8.21
C TYR A 9 28.64 -31.89 9.11
N PRO A 10 28.50 -30.56 9.11
CA PRO A 10 29.10 -29.73 10.14
C PRO A 10 28.26 -29.82 11.41
N THR A 11 28.92 -30.15 12.50
CA THR A 11 28.41 -30.19 13.87
C THR A 11 27.95 -28.82 14.34
N SER A 12 26.76 -28.78 14.98
CA SER A 12 26.20 -27.61 15.63
C SER A 12 27.01 -27.24 16.90
N PRO A 13 27.24 -25.96 17.18
CA PRO A 13 27.80 -25.51 18.45
C PRO A 13 26.65 -25.25 19.43
N LEU A 14 26.35 -26.26 20.23
CA LEU A 14 25.60 -26.13 21.48
C LEU A 14 26.46 -26.80 22.57
N ASP A 15 27.35 -26.03 23.20
CA ASP A 15 27.96 -26.29 24.47
C ASP A 15 28.97 -25.15 24.78
N GLU A 16 28.48 -23.97 25.15
CA GLU A 16 29.21 -22.98 25.89
C GLU A 16 28.38 -22.54 27.10
N GLU A 17 28.87 -22.95 28.29
CA GLU A 17 28.35 -22.55 29.59
C GLU A 17 28.52 -21.02 29.82
N PRO A 18 27.59 -20.36 30.53
CA PRO A 18 27.71 -18.95 30.84
C PRO A 18 28.73 -18.72 31.98
N PRO A 19 29.49 -17.60 31.99
CA PRO A 19 30.47 -17.30 33.01
C PRO A 19 29.82 -16.99 34.37
N GLU A 20 30.37 -17.60 35.41
CA GLU A 20 30.09 -17.38 36.84
C GLU A 20 30.24 -15.90 37.24
N TYR A 21 29.22 -15.36 37.87
CA TYR A 21 29.23 -14.06 38.53
C TYR A 21 29.72 -14.26 39.98
N SER A 22 30.98 -13.86 40.28
CA SER A 22 31.53 -13.88 41.61
C SER A 22 30.96 -12.73 42.44
N SER A 23 30.37 -13.12 43.55
CA SER A 23 29.94 -12.27 44.67
C SER A 23 31.11 -11.89 45.60
N SER A 24 31.03 -10.67 46.11
CA SER A 24 31.47 -10.24 47.45
C SER A 24 32.51 -9.11 47.50
N PRO A 25 32.65 -8.42 48.64
CA PRO A 25 31.78 -8.28 49.79
C PRO A 25 31.54 -6.81 50.24
N GLU A 26 30.66 -6.73 51.24
CA GLU A 26 30.41 -5.61 52.17
C GLU A 26 31.62 -4.84 52.67
N GLN A 27 31.51 -3.52 52.76
CA GLN A 27 32.07 -2.77 53.87
C GLN A 27 31.17 -1.64 54.34
N SER A 28 30.81 -1.75 55.60
CA SER A 28 30.19 -0.83 56.52
C SER A 28 31.01 0.46 56.73
N GLU A 29 30.37 1.59 56.97
CA GLU A 29 30.34 2.34 58.23
C GLU A 29 29.89 3.79 58.05
N LYS A 30 28.84 4.10 58.76
CA LYS A 30 28.58 5.18 59.72
C LYS A 30 28.82 6.65 59.39
N SER A 31 27.78 7.34 59.89
CA SER A 31 27.69 8.72 60.44
C SER A 31 27.33 9.78 59.38
N ASP A 32 26.45 10.76 59.58
CA ASP A 32 25.81 11.32 60.77
C ASP A 32 24.67 12.21 60.35
N ARG A 33 23.75 12.39 61.20
CA ARG A 33 22.63 13.28 61.44
C ARG A 33 22.78 14.69 60.87
N SER A 34 21.74 15.18 60.17
CA SER A 34 20.94 16.41 60.28
C SER A 34 20.52 16.83 58.86
N ASP A 35 19.31 16.89 58.52
CA ASP A 35 18.36 17.94 58.65
C ASP A 35 16.98 17.52 58.07
N ARG A 36 16.02 17.82 58.85
CA ARG A 36 14.59 17.53 58.65
C ARG A 36 13.99 18.82 58.10
N SER A 37 13.66 18.84 56.83
CA SER A 37 12.49 19.58 56.25
C SER A 37 12.64 19.66 54.74
N ASP A 38 11.69 19.10 54.08
CA ASP A 38 11.26 19.21 52.69
C ASP A 38 11.02 17.85 52.01
N LYS A 39 10.07 17.11 52.56
CA LYS A 39 9.53 15.92 51.94
C LYS A 39 8.02 16.02 51.77
N SER A 40 7.50 16.96 50.95
CA SER A 40 6.10 16.92 50.59
C SER A 40 5.76 17.24 49.12
N ASP A 41 6.75 17.64 48.28
CA ASP A 41 6.44 18.03 46.89
C ASP A 41 7.06 17.17 45.78
N MET A 42 7.82 16.12 46.10
CA MET A 42 8.44 15.27 45.08
C MET A 42 7.65 13.99 44.72
N SER A 43 6.65 13.59 45.51
CA SER A 43 5.84 12.39 45.27
C SER A 43 4.84 12.56 44.07
N GLY A 44 4.28 13.77 43.90
CA GLY A 44 3.29 14.01 42.89
C GLY A 44 3.81 14.20 41.46
N LYS A 45 5.09 14.58 41.30
CA LYS A 45 5.70 14.77 39.98
C LYS A 45 6.25 13.50 39.36
N SER A 46 6.73 12.57 40.20
CA SER A 46 7.27 11.28 39.73
C SER A 46 6.15 10.34 39.22
N GLU A 47 5.01 10.31 39.93
CA GLU A 47 3.88 9.46 39.52
C GLU A 47 3.18 9.96 38.25
N LYS A 48 3.10 11.28 38.04
CA LYS A 48 2.56 11.85 36.79
C LYS A 48 3.49 11.66 35.58
N SER A 49 4.81 11.57 35.77
CA SER A 49 5.74 11.33 34.68
C SER A 49 5.79 9.85 34.28
N ILE A 50 5.65 8.96 35.25
CA ILE A 50 5.59 7.50 35.01
C ILE A 50 4.26 7.11 34.37
N ARG A 51 3.13 7.74 34.76
CA ARG A 51 1.83 7.50 34.10
C ARG A 51 1.76 7.98 32.65
N ARG A 52 2.65 8.89 32.21
CA ARG A 52 2.73 9.30 30.80
C ARG A 52 3.54 8.34 29.91
N GLN A 53 4.23 7.38 30.49
CA GLN A 53 5.04 6.40 29.75
C GLN A 53 4.44 4.99 29.73
N MET A 54 3.33 4.74 30.45
CA MET A 54 2.63 3.48 30.29
C MET A 54 1.73 3.57 29.06
N PRO A 55 1.90 2.69 28.06
CA PRO A 55 0.95 2.58 26.95
C PRO A 55 -0.43 2.25 27.52
N ASP A 56 -1.44 2.90 26.98
CA ASP A 56 -2.84 2.63 27.36
C ASP A 56 -3.18 1.20 26.93
N PRO A 57 -3.50 0.27 27.84
CA PRO A 57 -3.81 -1.12 27.48
C PRO A 57 -5.00 -1.27 26.52
N ALA A 58 -5.77 -0.19 26.30
CA ALA A 58 -6.81 -0.16 25.27
C ALA A 58 -6.30 0.16 23.87
N THR A 59 -5.01 0.57 23.71
CA THR A 59 -4.38 0.88 22.41
C THR A 59 -3.44 -0.21 21.91
N ASP A 60 -3.15 -1.23 22.72
CA ASP A 60 -2.37 -2.42 22.34
C ASP A 60 -3.21 -3.43 21.53
N GLU A 61 -4.14 -2.94 20.73
CA GLU A 61 -4.81 -3.77 19.73
C GLU A 61 -3.81 -4.02 18.59
N TYR A 62 -2.97 -5.06 18.78
CA TYR A 62 -2.20 -5.82 17.80
C TYR A 62 -1.76 -5.00 16.58
N GLU A 63 -0.74 -4.16 16.75
CA GLU A 63 0.06 -3.61 15.66
C GLU A 63 0.95 -4.72 15.07
N PHE A 64 0.27 -5.77 14.56
CA PHE A 64 0.91 -6.81 13.80
C PHE A 64 1.31 -6.20 12.47
N ASP A 65 2.63 -6.02 12.26
CA ASP A 65 3.28 -5.64 11.00
C ASP A 65 3.36 -4.14 10.62
N ASP A 66 3.70 -3.23 11.52
CA ASP A 66 4.49 -2.11 11.05
C ASP A 66 5.97 -2.51 11.04
N PRO A 67 6.62 -2.56 9.86
CA PRO A 67 8.04 -2.90 9.82
C PRO A 67 8.84 -1.89 10.64
N ALA A 68 9.81 -2.40 11.41
CA ALA A 68 10.72 -1.63 12.24
C ALA A 68 11.20 -0.31 11.58
N PRO A 69 11.54 0.73 12.37
CA PRO A 69 11.96 2.03 11.84
C PRO A 69 13.01 1.85 10.76
N LYS A 70 12.76 2.50 9.62
CA LYS A 70 13.52 2.33 8.37
C LYS A 70 14.97 2.70 8.58
N ALA A 71 15.86 1.71 8.60
CA ALA A 71 17.27 1.97 8.38
C ALA A 71 17.42 2.71 7.03
N ALA A 72 18.25 3.77 7.02
CA ALA A 72 18.56 4.48 5.77
C ALA A 72 19.05 3.46 4.72
N PRO A 73 18.58 3.55 3.45
CA PRO A 73 19.07 2.67 2.41
C PRO A 73 20.58 2.87 2.25
N PRO A 74 21.34 1.80 1.99
CA PRO A 74 22.78 1.92 1.74
C PRO A 74 23.03 2.90 0.57
N GLU A 75 24.16 3.62 0.58
CA GLU A 75 24.48 4.64 -0.42
C GLU A 75 24.40 4.12 -1.87
N THR A 76 24.74 2.86 -2.10
CA THR A 76 24.59 2.16 -3.38
C THR A 76 23.13 1.99 -3.81
N GLY A 77 22.16 2.17 -2.92
CA GLY A 77 20.72 2.08 -3.18
C GLY A 77 20.05 3.40 -3.59
N MET A 78 20.75 4.53 -3.59
CA MET A 78 20.12 5.84 -3.85
C MET A 78 19.47 5.93 -5.23
N ALA A 79 20.12 5.41 -6.28
CA ALA A 79 19.57 5.42 -7.63
C ALA A 79 18.30 4.56 -7.73
N ILE A 80 18.32 3.36 -7.14
CA ILE A 80 17.16 2.44 -7.11
C ILE A 80 16.03 3.06 -6.29
N THR A 81 16.34 3.70 -5.18
CA THR A 81 15.35 4.40 -4.35
C THR A 81 14.68 5.56 -5.08
N ARG A 82 15.47 6.38 -5.81
CA ARG A 82 14.94 7.46 -6.66
C ARG A 82 14.03 6.91 -7.76
N PHE A 83 14.50 5.89 -8.50
CA PHE A 83 13.72 5.22 -9.52
C PHE A 83 12.40 4.64 -8.95
N SER A 84 12.47 3.93 -7.82
CA SER A 84 11.30 3.35 -7.16
C SER A 84 10.28 4.41 -6.71
N ASN A 85 10.76 5.57 -6.24
CA ASN A 85 9.89 6.68 -5.89
C ASN A 85 9.22 7.29 -7.13
N ILE A 86 9.98 7.56 -8.21
CA ILE A 86 9.44 8.09 -9.47
C ILE A 86 8.40 7.13 -10.04
N LEU A 87 8.71 5.83 -10.11
CA LEU A 87 7.78 4.82 -10.59
C LEU A 87 6.48 4.78 -9.76
N SER A 88 6.59 4.85 -8.43
CA SER A 88 5.43 4.89 -7.54
C SER A 88 4.61 6.18 -7.69
N TRP A 89 5.23 7.29 -8.05
CA TRP A 89 4.55 8.55 -8.32
C TRP A 89 3.82 8.52 -9.67
N VAL A 90 4.47 8.03 -10.72
CA VAL A 90 3.87 7.91 -12.06
C VAL A 90 2.70 6.91 -12.02
N LEU A 91 2.90 5.77 -11.37
CA LEU A 91 1.88 4.71 -11.27
C LEU A 91 1.07 4.81 -9.96
N VAL A 92 0.75 6.05 -9.54
CA VAL A 92 -0.10 6.27 -8.36
C VAL A 92 -1.53 5.74 -8.63
N PRO A 93 -2.20 5.13 -7.64
CA PRO A 93 -3.53 4.53 -7.83
C PRO A 93 -4.58 5.48 -8.42
N LEU A 94 -4.51 6.77 -8.09
CA LEU A 94 -5.42 7.80 -8.61
C LEU A 94 -5.32 7.98 -10.13
N MET A 95 -4.19 7.63 -10.75
CA MET A 95 -3.97 7.69 -12.19
C MET A 95 -4.50 6.47 -12.93
N MET A 96 -4.73 5.33 -12.25
CA MET A 96 -5.12 4.08 -12.89
C MET A 96 -6.45 4.18 -13.68
N PRO A 97 -7.51 4.85 -13.18
CA PRO A 97 -8.72 5.06 -13.97
C PRO A 97 -8.48 5.86 -15.25
N VAL A 98 -7.57 6.84 -15.21
CA VAL A 98 -7.19 7.66 -16.37
C VAL A 98 -6.44 6.82 -17.39
N TYR A 99 -5.42 6.06 -16.95
CA TYR A 99 -4.67 5.14 -17.82
C TYR A 99 -5.58 4.08 -18.43
N GLY A 100 -6.49 3.50 -17.63
CA GLY A 100 -7.49 2.56 -18.14
C GLY A 100 -8.38 3.15 -19.21
N THR A 101 -8.83 4.40 -19.04
CA THR A 101 -9.63 5.12 -20.04
C THR A 101 -8.84 5.33 -21.34
N MET A 102 -7.60 5.79 -21.23
CA MET A 102 -6.73 6.00 -22.40
C MET A 102 -6.47 4.70 -23.15
N LEU A 103 -6.20 3.61 -22.44
CA LEU A 103 -6.00 2.29 -23.02
C LEU A 103 -7.30 1.76 -23.66
N ALA A 104 -8.45 1.95 -23.02
CA ALA A 104 -9.75 1.60 -23.60
C ALA A 104 -9.99 2.31 -24.92
N PHE A 105 -9.70 3.60 -24.99
CA PHE A 105 -9.81 4.38 -26.24
C PHE A 105 -8.73 4.02 -27.27
N GLY A 106 -7.57 3.55 -26.86
CA GLY A 106 -6.48 3.19 -27.78
C GLY A 106 -6.57 1.77 -28.33
N LEU A 107 -7.05 0.83 -27.52
CA LEU A 107 -6.93 -0.61 -27.79
C LEU A 107 -8.25 -1.30 -28.17
N SER A 108 -9.40 -0.65 -27.97
CA SER A 108 -10.73 -1.23 -28.27
C SER A 108 -11.38 -0.58 -29.49
N VAL A 109 -12.61 -0.98 -29.77
CA VAL A 109 -13.47 -0.34 -30.79
C VAL A 109 -13.66 1.16 -30.58
N LEU A 110 -13.46 1.63 -29.34
CA LEU A 110 -13.56 3.06 -29.00
C LEU A 110 -12.46 3.92 -29.64
N LYS A 111 -11.44 3.32 -30.27
CA LYS A 111 -10.43 4.05 -31.05
C LYS A 111 -11.00 4.83 -32.23
N TYR A 112 -12.17 4.43 -32.70
CA TYR A 112 -12.88 5.10 -33.81
C TYR A 112 -13.75 6.25 -33.36
N THR A 113 -13.93 6.50 -32.06
CA THR A 113 -14.66 7.67 -31.56
C THR A 113 -13.87 8.96 -31.84
N PRO A 114 -14.55 10.10 -32.08
CA PRO A 114 -13.89 11.38 -32.34
C PRO A 114 -12.90 11.73 -31.23
N LEU A 115 -11.75 12.33 -31.60
CA LEU A 115 -10.71 12.71 -30.66
C LEU A 115 -11.22 13.63 -29.54
N SER A 116 -12.11 14.59 -29.91
CA SER A 116 -12.74 15.50 -28.95
C SER A 116 -13.50 14.73 -27.85
N THR A 117 -14.29 13.71 -28.24
CA THR A 117 -15.01 12.85 -27.31
C THR A 117 -14.06 12.10 -26.39
N ARG A 118 -13.01 11.47 -26.95
CA ARG A 118 -11.98 10.75 -26.15
C ARG A 118 -11.32 11.67 -25.13
N LEU A 119 -10.93 12.88 -25.54
CA LEU A 119 -10.30 13.86 -24.66
C LEU A 119 -11.26 14.34 -23.57
N ILE A 120 -12.51 14.66 -23.91
CA ILE A 120 -13.51 15.11 -22.93
C ILE A 120 -13.77 14.02 -21.89
N PHE A 121 -13.99 12.77 -22.29
CA PHE A 121 -14.22 11.68 -21.34
C PHE A 121 -12.99 11.41 -20.46
N THR A 122 -11.79 11.42 -21.04
CA THR A 122 -10.55 11.26 -20.26
C THR A 122 -10.39 12.38 -19.25
N LEU A 123 -10.69 13.63 -19.62
CA LEU A 123 -10.63 14.78 -18.72
C LEU A 123 -11.65 14.67 -17.58
N ILE A 124 -12.88 14.25 -17.87
CA ILE A 124 -13.92 14.02 -16.86
C ILE A 124 -13.45 12.93 -15.87
N VAL A 125 -12.93 11.81 -16.38
CA VAL A 125 -12.37 10.73 -15.53
C VAL A 125 -11.21 11.22 -14.67
N ALA A 126 -10.30 12.02 -15.23
CA ALA A 126 -9.20 12.61 -14.49
C ALA A 126 -9.70 13.56 -13.38
N CYS A 127 -10.70 14.38 -13.68
CA CYS A 127 -11.30 15.27 -12.70
C CYS A 127 -11.91 14.48 -11.53
N PHE A 128 -12.77 13.50 -11.82
CA PHE A 128 -13.46 12.73 -10.78
C PHE A 128 -12.55 11.79 -9.99
N ASN A 129 -11.61 11.10 -10.65
CA ASN A 129 -10.84 10.04 -10.01
C ASN A 129 -9.42 10.45 -9.59
N MET A 130 -8.95 11.62 -10.01
CA MET A 130 -7.65 12.16 -9.61
C MET A 130 -7.81 13.48 -8.87
N ALA A 131 -8.44 14.50 -9.49
CA ALA A 131 -8.47 15.83 -8.91
C ALA A 131 -9.35 15.88 -7.64
N VAL A 132 -10.54 15.28 -7.65
CA VAL A 132 -11.45 15.27 -6.50
C VAL A 132 -10.84 14.53 -5.30
N PRO A 133 -10.37 13.26 -5.40
CA PRO A 133 -9.74 12.59 -4.27
C PRO A 133 -8.48 13.31 -3.77
N ALA A 134 -7.64 13.83 -4.68
CA ALA A 134 -6.44 14.57 -4.29
C ALA A 134 -6.79 15.84 -3.50
N ALA A 135 -7.76 16.64 -3.99
CA ALA A 135 -8.23 17.83 -3.30
C ALA A 135 -8.83 17.51 -1.92
N MET A 136 -9.58 16.39 -1.81
CA MET A 136 -10.13 15.94 -0.53
C MET A 136 -9.06 15.51 0.46
N VAL A 137 -8.03 14.79 0.02
CA VAL A 137 -6.88 14.43 0.90
C VAL A 137 -6.14 15.68 1.36
N LEU A 138 -5.93 16.67 0.48
CA LEU A 138 -5.32 17.95 0.84
C LEU A 138 -6.18 18.72 1.85
N LEU A 139 -7.50 18.73 1.67
CA LEU A 139 -8.44 19.34 2.59
C LEU A 139 -8.41 18.64 3.95
N LEU A 140 -8.44 17.31 3.99
CA LEU A 140 -8.36 16.53 5.23
C LEU A 140 -7.05 16.80 5.98
N LYS A 141 -5.93 16.95 5.25
CA LYS A 141 -4.67 17.36 5.85
C LYS A 141 -4.74 18.75 6.45
N LYS A 142 -5.32 19.72 5.71
CA LYS A 142 -5.48 21.10 6.21
C LYS A 142 -6.37 21.18 7.45
N LEU A 143 -7.38 20.31 7.54
CA LEU A 143 -8.29 20.21 8.69
C LEU A 143 -7.70 19.38 9.86
N GLY A 144 -6.51 18.81 9.73
CA GLY A 144 -5.84 18.05 10.78
C GLY A 144 -6.32 16.59 10.95
N PHE A 145 -7.16 16.08 10.03
CA PHE A 145 -7.61 14.69 10.05
C PHE A 145 -6.57 13.71 9.52
N VAL A 146 -5.58 14.18 8.77
CA VAL A 146 -4.49 13.40 8.17
C VAL A 146 -3.18 14.12 8.45
N ASN A 147 -2.23 13.42 9.06
CA ASN A 147 -0.94 13.98 9.42
C ASN A 147 0.06 13.98 8.24
N ASP A 148 0.02 12.93 7.42
CA ASP A 148 0.95 12.72 6.30
C ASP A 148 0.20 12.42 4.99
N LEU A 149 0.57 13.12 3.90
CA LEU A 149 0.05 12.85 2.55
C LEU A 149 0.41 11.43 2.05
N GLY A 150 1.39 10.79 2.65
CA GLY A 150 1.74 9.41 2.37
C GLY A 150 0.74 8.40 2.91
N LEU A 151 -0.22 8.83 3.75
CA LEU A 151 -1.25 7.99 4.37
C LEU A 151 -0.64 6.72 4.97
N ASN A 152 0.41 6.89 5.79
CA ASN A 152 1.16 5.76 6.35
C ASN A 152 0.35 4.99 7.40
N GLY A 153 -0.53 5.67 8.16
CA GLY A 153 -1.45 5.06 9.12
C GLY A 153 -2.63 4.35 8.45
N ARG A 154 -3.03 3.18 8.95
CA ARG A 154 -4.18 2.42 8.42
C ARG A 154 -5.49 3.20 8.56
N ARG A 155 -5.71 3.85 9.71
CA ARG A 155 -6.92 4.64 10.00
C ARG A 155 -7.03 5.87 9.10
N GLU A 156 -5.91 6.50 8.78
CA GLU A 156 -5.86 7.68 7.89
C GLU A 156 -6.29 7.36 6.45
N ARG A 157 -6.23 6.09 6.04
CA ARG A 157 -6.61 5.62 4.69
C ARG A 157 -8.10 5.42 4.51
N LEU A 158 -8.87 5.28 5.59
CA LEU A 158 -10.29 4.92 5.50
C LEU A 158 -11.09 5.95 4.70
N ILE A 159 -10.94 7.23 5.04
CA ILE A 159 -11.66 8.32 4.35
C ILE A 159 -11.24 8.42 2.88
N PRO A 160 -9.94 8.44 2.52
CA PRO A 160 -9.49 8.36 1.13
C PRO A 160 -10.03 7.15 0.35
N TYR A 161 -10.13 5.96 0.95
CA TYR A 161 -10.76 4.80 0.32
C TYR A 161 -12.23 5.08 -0.03
N ILE A 162 -13.02 5.55 0.94
CA ILE A 162 -14.44 5.85 0.73
C ILE A 162 -14.61 6.88 -0.39
N ILE A 163 -13.82 7.94 -0.40
CA ILE A 163 -13.87 8.96 -1.45
C ILE A 163 -13.56 8.35 -2.82
N SER A 164 -12.51 7.53 -2.92
CA SER A 164 -12.13 6.89 -4.18
C SER A 164 -13.20 5.91 -4.67
N ILE A 165 -13.82 5.14 -3.78
CA ILE A 165 -14.92 4.23 -4.09
C ILE A 165 -16.10 5.00 -4.65
N LEU A 166 -16.50 6.10 -4.02
CA LEU A 166 -17.60 6.96 -4.47
C LEU A 166 -17.30 7.61 -5.82
N CYS A 167 -16.05 8.06 -6.04
CA CYS A 167 -15.63 8.63 -7.32
C CYS A 167 -15.65 7.59 -8.45
N LEU A 168 -15.17 6.37 -8.20
CA LEU A 168 -15.21 5.28 -9.18
C LEU A 168 -16.64 4.83 -9.46
N GLY A 169 -17.48 4.67 -8.43
CA GLY A 169 -18.91 4.35 -8.58
C GLY A 169 -19.67 5.44 -9.34
N GLY A 170 -19.41 6.71 -9.02
CA GLY A 170 -19.95 7.86 -9.73
C GLY A 170 -19.51 7.90 -11.19
N THR A 171 -18.26 7.53 -11.49
CA THR A 171 -17.75 7.41 -12.86
C THR A 171 -18.43 6.26 -13.60
N ALA A 172 -18.64 5.12 -12.97
CA ALA A 172 -19.38 4.00 -13.56
C ALA A 172 -20.82 4.41 -13.93
N TRP A 173 -21.50 5.07 -12.99
CA TRP A 173 -22.86 5.60 -13.24
C TRP A 173 -22.88 6.62 -14.38
N PHE A 174 -21.92 7.56 -14.41
CA PHE A 174 -21.79 8.55 -15.48
C PHE A 174 -21.58 7.87 -16.85
N MET A 175 -20.68 6.87 -16.91
CA MET A 175 -20.42 6.10 -18.13
C MET A 175 -21.66 5.35 -18.62
N ALA A 176 -22.43 4.73 -17.71
CA ALA A 176 -23.70 4.09 -18.00
C ALA A 176 -24.72 5.10 -18.54
N TYR A 177 -24.85 6.26 -17.91
CA TYR A 177 -25.73 7.35 -18.37
C TYR A 177 -25.38 7.85 -19.78
N LYS A 178 -24.09 7.83 -20.14
CA LYS A 178 -23.59 8.19 -21.48
C LYS A 178 -23.61 7.03 -22.46
N HIS A 179 -24.24 5.92 -22.11
CA HIS A 179 -24.35 4.73 -22.96
C HIS A 179 -22.99 4.20 -23.44
N ALA A 180 -21.95 4.31 -22.59
CA ALA A 180 -20.65 3.69 -22.85
C ALA A 180 -20.79 2.15 -22.89
N PRO A 181 -19.92 1.43 -23.60
CA PRO A 181 -19.92 -0.03 -23.58
C PRO A 181 -19.92 -0.59 -22.17
N MET A 182 -20.74 -1.62 -21.92
CA MET A 182 -20.96 -2.15 -20.58
C MET A 182 -19.65 -2.59 -19.90
N TRP A 183 -18.73 -3.21 -20.65
CA TRP A 183 -17.43 -3.61 -20.11
C TRP A 183 -16.61 -2.41 -19.57
N LEU A 184 -16.75 -1.21 -20.18
CA LEU A 184 -16.09 0.01 -19.68
C LEU A 184 -16.76 0.54 -18.40
N VAL A 185 -18.11 0.47 -18.34
CA VAL A 185 -18.86 0.77 -17.10
C VAL A 185 -18.42 -0.17 -15.98
N MET A 186 -18.33 -1.47 -16.29
CA MET A 186 -17.94 -2.50 -15.34
C MET A 186 -16.46 -2.40 -14.93
N PHE A 187 -15.59 -1.81 -15.73
CA PHE A 187 -14.21 -1.49 -15.33
C PHE A 187 -14.18 -0.54 -14.12
N TYR A 188 -14.97 0.54 -14.14
CA TYR A 188 -15.04 1.46 -13.00
C TYR A 188 -15.79 0.85 -11.81
N ALA A 189 -16.84 0.10 -12.05
CA ALA A 189 -17.55 -0.64 -11.01
C ALA A 189 -16.64 -1.68 -10.35
N GLY A 190 -15.83 -2.38 -11.13
CA GLY A 190 -14.83 -3.33 -10.66
C GLY A 190 -13.74 -2.64 -9.83
N GLY A 191 -13.30 -1.45 -10.24
CA GLY A 191 -12.40 -0.62 -9.46
C GLY A 191 -13.00 -0.17 -8.12
N ALA A 192 -14.28 0.22 -8.11
CA ALA A 192 -14.99 0.54 -6.87
C ALA A 192 -15.11 -0.69 -5.95
N ALA A 193 -15.45 -1.85 -6.51
CA ALA A 193 -15.50 -3.11 -5.76
C ALA A 193 -14.14 -3.51 -5.18
N ALA A 194 -13.06 -3.37 -5.98
CA ALA A 194 -11.68 -3.56 -5.49
C ALA A 194 -11.40 -2.65 -4.29
N GLY A 195 -11.76 -1.36 -4.40
CA GLY A 195 -11.61 -0.40 -3.32
C GLY A 195 -12.39 -0.79 -2.04
N VAL A 196 -13.60 -1.35 -2.18
CA VAL A 196 -14.38 -1.87 -1.04
C VAL A 196 -13.65 -3.03 -0.38
N VAL A 197 -13.19 -4.02 -1.17
CA VAL A 197 -12.44 -5.17 -0.65
C VAL A 197 -11.14 -4.73 0.03
N GLU A 198 -10.39 -3.83 -0.60
CA GLU A 198 -9.18 -3.26 -0.01
C GLU A 198 -9.44 -2.49 1.29
N CYS A 199 -10.54 -1.73 1.34
CA CYS A 199 -10.95 -1.00 2.54
C CYS A 199 -11.25 -1.98 3.69
N ILE A 200 -11.98 -3.07 3.43
CA ILE A 200 -12.29 -4.11 4.42
C ILE A 200 -11.00 -4.79 4.90
N ILE A 201 -10.12 -5.18 3.97
CA ILE A 201 -8.83 -5.80 4.33
C ILE A 201 -7.99 -4.81 5.16
N ASN A 202 -7.96 -3.52 4.76
CA ASN A 202 -7.17 -2.49 5.43
C ASN A 202 -7.59 -2.25 6.88
N LEU A 203 -8.80 -2.64 7.29
CA LEU A 203 -9.22 -2.57 8.70
C LEU A 203 -8.34 -3.43 9.60
N ARG A 204 -7.84 -4.57 9.10
CA ARG A 204 -7.02 -5.53 9.87
C ARG A 204 -5.60 -5.69 9.34
N TRP A 205 -5.40 -5.56 8.04
CA TRP A 205 -4.12 -5.82 7.40
C TRP A 205 -3.86 -4.84 6.26
N LYS A 206 -2.64 -4.28 6.20
CA LYS A 206 -2.24 -3.29 5.21
C LYS A 206 -2.10 -3.95 3.84
N ILE A 207 -2.86 -3.51 2.83
CA ILE A 207 -2.80 -3.99 1.45
C ILE A 207 -2.17 -2.94 0.53
N SER A 208 -1.61 -3.36 -0.62
CA SER A 208 -0.96 -2.46 -1.58
C SER A 208 -1.93 -2.01 -2.68
N VAL A 209 -2.50 -0.84 -2.53
CA VAL A 209 -3.39 -0.20 -3.55
C VAL A 209 -2.68 0.04 -4.89
N HIS A 210 -1.37 0.30 -4.88
CA HIS A 210 -0.57 0.43 -6.10
C HIS A 210 -0.57 -0.86 -6.91
N SER A 211 -0.41 -2.00 -6.23
CA SER A 211 -0.42 -3.32 -6.86
C SER A 211 -1.81 -3.66 -7.42
N ALA A 212 -2.87 -3.34 -6.66
CA ALA A 212 -4.24 -3.55 -7.13
C ALA A 212 -4.57 -2.66 -8.34
N GLY A 213 -4.17 -1.40 -8.32
CA GLY A 213 -4.41 -0.50 -9.45
C GLY A 213 -3.76 -0.99 -10.74
N ILE A 214 -2.48 -1.33 -10.71
CA ILE A 214 -1.78 -1.79 -11.93
C ILE A 214 -2.27 -3.17 -12.41
N SER A 215 -2.61 -4.10 -11.51
CA SER A 215 -3.19 -5.39 -11.89
C SER A 215 -4.59 -5.25 -12.48
N GLY A 216 -5.34 -4.24 -12.03
CA GLY A 216 -6.61 -3.85 -12.66
C GLY A 216 -6.45 -3.38 -14.11
N ILE A 217 -5.35 -2.68 -14.44
CA ILE A 217 -5.01 -2.35 -15.84
C ILE A 217 -4.70 -3.62 -16.64
N VAL A 218 -3.95 -4.56 -16.08
CA VAL A 218 -3.69 -5.85 -16.73
C VAL A 218 -5.01 -6.58 -17.03
N ALA A 219 -5.93 -6.62 -16.06
CA ALA A 219 -7.25 -7.23 -16.21
C ALA A 219 -8.08 -6.55 -17.32
N LEU A 220 -8.07 -5.21 -17.37
CA LEU A 220 -8.76 -4.46 -18.43
C LEU A 220 -8.22 -4.79 -19.82
N ILE A 221 -6.90 -4.80 -20.01
CA ILE A 221 -6.30 -5.11 -21.30
C ILE A 221 -6.63 -6.56 -21.71
N MET A 222 -6.54 -7.48 -20.75
CA MET A 222 -6.93 -8.89 -20.99
C MET A 222 -8.39 -9.01 -21.40
N ARG A 223 -9.30 -8.25 -20.73
CA ARG A 223 -10.72 -8.19 -21.12
C ARG A 223 -10.91 -7.68 -22.55
N ILE A 224 -10.19 -6.61 -22.96
CA ILE A 224 -10.24 -6.06 -24.33
C ILE A 224 -9.78 -7.11 -25.36
N ILE A 225 -8.74 -7.87 -25.07
CA ILE A 225 -8.25 -8.94 -25.95
C ILE A 225 -9.30 -10.05 -26.11
N LEU A 226 -9.95 -10.44 -25.01
CA LEU A 226 -10.97 -11.49 -25.01
C LEU A 226 -12.27 -11.08 -25.70
N ASP A 227 -12.53 -9.79 -25.86
CA ASP A 227 -13.72 -9.25 -26.58
C ASP A 227 -13.64 -9.42 -28.11
N GLY A 228 -12.63 -10.15 -28.57
CA GLY A 228 -12.47 -10.52 -29.99
C GLY A 228 -11.78 -9.47 -30.86
N TYR A 229 -11.10 -8.51 -30.25
CA TYR A 229 -10.28 -7.50 -30.94
C TYR A 229 -8.79 -7.59 -30.53
N PRO A 230 -8.16 -8.78 -30.58
CA PRO A 230 -6.74 -8.88 -30.30
C PRO A 230 -6.00 -8.08 -31.37
N SER A 231 -5.18 -7.14 -30.93
CA SER A 231 -4.26 -6.40 -31.78
C SER A 231 -2.83 -6.57 -31.25
N ASP A 232 -1.85 -6.48 -32.14
CA ASP A 232 -0.44 -6.51 -31.70
C ASP A 232 -0.16 -5.45 -30.65
N ALA A 233 -0.81 -4.28 -30.77
CA ALA A 233 -0.74 -3.22 -29.78
C ALA A 233 -1.31 -3.66 -28.42
N ALA A 234 -2.46 -4.36 -28.39
CA ALA A 234 -3.05 -4.82 -27.14
C ALA A 234 -2.17 -5.86 -26.44
N LEU A 235 -1.58 -6.80 -27.20
CA LEU A 235 -0.64 -7.77 -26.68
C LEU A 235 0.64 -7.09 -26.14
N ALA A 236 1.18 -6.12 -26.88
CA ALA A 236 2.34 -5.35 -26.43
C ALA A 236 2.04 -4.60 -25.13
N TRP A 237 0.89 -3.92 -25.02
CA TRP A 237 0.49 -3.23 -23.80
C TRP A 237 0.21 -4.18 -22.64
N LEU A 238 -0.29 -5.39 -22.90
CA LEU A 238 -0.44 -6.42 -21.87
C LEU A 238 0.93 -6.79 -21.28
N ILE A 239 1.91 -7.09 -22.13
CA ILE A 239 3.28 -7.42 -21.71
C ILE A 239 3.89 -6.26 -20.92
N ILE A 240 3.80 -5.03 -21.45
CA ILE A 240 4.29 -3.82 -20.78
C ILE A 240 3.66 -3.67 -19.41
N SER A 241 2.34 -3.84 -19.29
CA SER A 241 1.61 -3.68 -18.03
C SER A 241 2.00 -4.74 -17.00
N ILE A 242 2.24 -5.98 -17.43
CA ILE A 242 2.74 -7.06 -16.55
C ILE A 242 4.15 -6.73 -16.04
N LEU A 243 5.04 -6.26 -16.91
CA LEU A 243 6.39 -5.87 -16.52
C LEU A 243 6.37 -4.67 -15.56
N LEU A 244 5.53 -3.66 -15.83
CA LEU A 244 5.33 -2.52 -14.94
C LEU A 244 4.74 -2.94 -13.59
N ALA A 245 3.83 -3.90 -13.57
CA ALA A 245 3.31 -4.46 -12.32
C ALA A 245 4.43 -5.09 -11.49
N GLY A 246 5.27 -5.93 -12.09
CA GLY A 246 6.44 -6.52 -11.43
C GLY A 246 7.42 -5.49 -10.89
N LEU A 247 7.77 -4.48 -11.70
CA LEU A 247 8.64 -3.38 -11.30
C LEU A 247 8.03 -2.55 -10.16
N LEU A 248 6.74 -2.23 -10.26
CA LEU A 248 6.05 -1.45 -9.22
C LEU A 248 5.97 -2.22 -7.91
N GLY A 249 5.62 -3.51 -7.95
CA GLY A 249 5.59 -4.35 -6.75
C GLY A 249 6.95 -4.44 -6.07
N THR A 250 8.02 -4.66 -6.85
CA THR A 250 9.40 -4.65 -6.36
C THR A 250 9.76 -3.29 -5.74
N ALA A 251 9.38 -2.19 -6.39
CA ALA A 251 9.59 -0.84 -5.87
C ALA A 251 8.89 -0.63 -4.52
N ARG A 252 7.65 -1.15 -4.33
CA ARG A 252 6.92 -1.03 -3.07
C ARG A 252 7.58 -1.80 -1.93
N VAL A 253 8.14 -2.98 -2.24
CA VAL A 253 8.91 -3.78 -1.28
C VAL A 253 10.26 -3.13 -0.98
N TRP A 254 10.99 -2.67 -2.01
CA TRP A 254 12.26 -1.96 -1.85
C TRP A 254 12.14 -0.72 -0.96
N LEU A 255 11.11 0.08 -1.19
CA LEU A 255 10.81 1.27 -0.37
C LEU A 255 10.28 0.91 1.03
N ARG A 256 10.21 -0.37 1.39
CA ARG A 256 9.67 -0.87 2.67
C ARG A 256 8.29 -0.31 3.01
N ARG A 257 7.48 -0.01 1.97
CA ARG A 257 6.09 0.46 2.16
C ARG A 257 5.13 -0.69 2.36
N HIS A 258 5.46 -1.86 1.79
CA HIS A 258 4.65 -3.08 1.84
C HIS A 258 5.54 -4.32 1.90
N THR A 259 5.02 -5.40 2.48
CA THR A 259 5.61 -6.73 2.38
C THR A 259 5.25 -7.37 1.04
N VAL A 260 5.96 -8.43 0.65
CA VAL A 260 5.65 -9.19 -0.57
C VAL A 260 4.21 -9.69 -0.57
N TRP A 261 3.71 -10.19 0.57
CA TRP A 261 2.35 -10.69 0.72
C TRP A 261 1.29 -9.61 0.53
N GLN A 262 1.55 -8.38 1.02
CA GLN A 262 0.67 -7.22 0.83
C GLN A 262 0.60 -6.79 -0.64
N VAL A 263 1.70 -6.93 -1.37
CA VAL A 263 1.78 -6.68 -2.82
C VAL A 263 1.01 -7.74 -3.59
N LEU A 264 1.23 -9.02 -3.28
CA LEU A 264 0.53 -10.14 -3.93
C LEU A 264 -0.98 -10.09 -3.70
N ALA A 265 -1.41 -9.82 -2.46
CA ALA A 265 -2.84 -9.64 -2.17
C ALA A 265 -3.43 -8.47 -2.97
N GLY A 266 -2.72 -7.36 -3.11
CA GLY A 266 -3.13 -6.26 -3.97
C GLY A 266 -3.32 -6.70 -5.42
N TYR A 267 -2.38 -7.45 -5.99
CA TYR A 267 -2.53 -7.97 -7.35
C TYR A 267 -3.77 -8.85 -7.51
N VAL A 268 -3.99 -9.77 -6.58
CA VAL A 268 -5.17 -10.67 -6.63
C VAL A 268 -6.46 -9.86 -6.54
N VAL A 269 -6.58 -8.95 -5.58
CA VAL A 269 -7.80 -8.16 -5.40
C VAL A 269 -8.07 -7.29 -6.62
N GLY A 270 -7.08 -6.54 -7.11
CA GLY A 270 -7.27 -5.66 -8.26
C GLY A 270 -7.60 -6.41 -9.54
N PHE A 271 -6.84 -7.47 -9.84
CA PHE A 271 -7.08 -8.28 -11.04
C PHE A 271 -8.44 -8.97 -10.99
N CYS A 272 -8.73 -9.71 -9.92
CA CYS A 272 -9.97 -10.50 -9.82
C CYS A 272 -11.21 -9.60 -9.84
N SER A 273 -11.21 -8.51 -9.07
CA SER A 273 -12.35 -7.60 -9.01
C SER A 273 -12.68 -7.01 -10.39
N ILE A 274 -11.67 -6.54 -11.13
CA ILE A 274 -11.91 -5.95 -12.45
C ILE A 274 -12.21 -7.02 -13.47
N PHE A 275 -11.42 -8.10 -13.52
CA PHE A 275 -11.59 -9.15 -14.53
C PHE A 275 -12.97 -9.80 -14.46
N PHE A 276 -13.37 -10.30 -13.28
CA PHE A 276 -14.66 -10.99 -13.15
C PHE A 276 -15.84 -10.04 -13.31
N ILE A 277 -15.79 -8.82 -12.78
CA ILE A 277 -16.88 -7.87 -12.91
C ILE A 277 -17.06 -7.42 -14.37
N THR A 278 -15.96 -7.22 -15.11
CA THR A 278 -16.06 -6.87 -16.55
C THR A 278 -16.55 -8.02 -17.42
N MET A 279 -16.55 -9.27 -16.93
CA MET A 279 -17.13 -10.43 -17.61
C MET A 279 -18.64 -10.57 -17.41
N ILE A 280 -19.21 -9.86 -16.43
CA ILE A 280 -20.67 -9.82 -16.22
C ILE A 280 -21.27 -8.89 -17.29
N GLN A 281 -21.94 -9.46 -18.28
CA GLN A 281 -22.62 -8.73 -19.35
C GLN A 281 -24.10 -9.11 -19.43
#